data_fa5bd04e160f331d44c25ac72d14f97f
#
_entry.id   fa5bd04e160f331d44c25ac72d14f97f
#
_cell.length_a   1.000
_cell.length_b   1.000
_cell.length_c   1.000
_cell.angle_alpha   90.00
_cell.angle_beta   90.00
_cell.angle_gamma   90.00
#
_symmetry.space_group_name_H-M   'P 1'
#
loop_
_entity.id
_entity.type
_entity.pdbx_description
1 polymer ?
#
loop_
_entity_poly.entity_id
_entity_poly.type
_entity_poly.pdbx_seq_one_letter_code
_entity_poly.pdbx_strand_id
1 'polypeptide(L)'
;MKEVNPQETSRASAFALWMSSPMPMVTLTKTINITRAYKASKNKRIKLNALLCWCIGKAACQVEEFYMLPIEGKMYQFDSIAINVIVNNKKGGISSCDIPYTNDFNRFYEDYIRLTQSVSESCESSFIEDAMIIGTSAVVATELDCIVNQYTDKFL
;
A
#
# COMPACT_ATOMS: atom_id res chain seq x y z
N MET A 1 3.32 16.93 0.96
CA MET A 1 2.17 16.78 1.87
C MET A 1 1.65 18.18 2.28
N LYS A 2 0.31 18.41 2.30
CA LYS A 2 -0.33 19.71 2.61
C LYS A 2 -1.49 19.49 3.60
N GLU A 3 -1.56 20.29 4.68
CA GLU A 3 -2.75 20.31 5.56
C GLU A 3 -3.94 20.91 4.79
N VAL A 4 -5.10 20.27 4.88
CA VAL A 4 -6.34 20.70 4.23
C VAL A 4 -7.49 20.77 5.24
N ASN A 5 -8.43 21.69 5.00
CA ASN A 5 -9.63 21.77 5.83
C ASN A 5 -10.55 20.57 5.50
N PRO A 6 -10.84 19.66 6.45
CA PRO A 6 -11.69 18.50 6.19
C PRO A 6 -13.07 18.88 5.64
N GLN A 7 -13.62 20.03 6.06
CA GLN A 7 -14.94 20.50 5.63
C GLN A 7 -15.02 20.88 4.15
N GLU A 8 -13.87 21.10 3.51
CA GLU A 8 -13.75 21.44 2.09
C GLU A 8 -13.44 20.22 1.22
N THR A 9 -13.44 19.02 1.82
CA THR A 9 -13.14 17.76 1.13
C THR A 9 -14.36 16.84 1.05
N SER A 10 -14.32 15.87 0.14
CA SER A 10 -15.31 14.80 0.05
C SER A 10 -15.37 13.93 1.34
N ARG A 11 -14.39 14.05 2.22
CA ARG A 11 -14.27 13.25 3.45
C ARG A 11 -14.76 13.93 4.73
N ALA A 12 -15.38 15.11 4.66
CA ALA A 12 -15.81 15.89 5.83
C ALA A 12 -16.57 15.05 6.88
N SER A 13 -17.66 14.38 6.45
CA SER A 13 -18.47 13.55 7.35
C SER A 13 -17.71 12.32 7.86
N ALA A 14 -16.94 11.67 7.00
CA ALA A 14 -16.13 10.53 7.36
C ALA A 14 -15.04 10.91 8.37
N PHE A 15 -14.34 12.02 8.15
CA PHE A 15 -13.33 12.53 9.06
C PHE A 15 -13.90 12.76 10.48
N ALA A 16 -15.02 13.47 10.61
CA ALA A 16 -15.64 13.73 11.91
C ALA A 16 -16.02 12.44 12.63
N LEU A 17 -16.63 11.48 11.90
CA LEU A 17 -17.01 10.18 12.44
C LEU A 17 -15.80 9.36 12.90
N TRP A 18 -14.76 9.31 12.08
CA TRP A 18 -13.59 8.46 12.34
C TRP A 18 -12.70 9.01 13.44
N MET A 19 -12.55 10.34 13.52
CA MET A 19 -11.77 10.97 14.59
C MET A 19 -12.46 10.84 15.98
N SER A 20 -13.77 10.60 16.04
CA SER A 20 -14.49 10.31 17.27
C SER A 20 -14.57 8.81 17.60
N SER A 21 -14.16 7.93 16.68
CA SER A 21 -14.24 6.48 16.86
C SER A 21 -13.03 5.95 17.64
N PRO A 22 -13.22 5.09 18.65
CA PRO A 22 -12.12 4.45 19.35
C PRO A 22 -11.35 3.46 18.49
N MET A 23 -11.91 3.02 17.37
CA MET A 23 -11.27 2.11 16.42
C MET A 23 -11.73 2.43 14.98
N PRO A 24 -11.08 3.40 14.32
CA PRO A 24 -11.45 3.84 12.98
C PRO A 24 -10.96 2.88 11.89
N MET A 25 -11.47 1.67 11.88
CA MET A 25 -11.08 0.64 10.90
C MET A 25 -12.30 -0.02 10.27
N VAL A 26 -12.26 -0.22 8.95
CA VAL A 26 -13.21 -1.05 8.19
C VAL A 26 -12.44 -2.12 7.44
N THR A 27 -12.87 -3.36 7.59
CA THR A 27 -12.34 -4.50 6.83
C THR A 27 -13.32 -4.89 5.75
N LEU A 28 -12.88 -4.88 4.50
CA LEU A 28 -13.64 -5.36 3.35
C LEU A 28 -12.94 -6.58 2.76
N THR A 29 -13.68 -7.67 2.58
CA THR A 29 -13.15 -8.89 1.97
C THR A 29 -13.77 -9.09 0.59
N LYS A 30 -12.91 -9.27 -0.43
CA LYS A 30 -13.33 -9.54 -1.80
C LYS A 30 -12.42 -10.58 -2.45
N THR A 31 -13.03 -11.66 -2.95
CA THR A 31 -12.32 -12.62 -3.80
C THR A 31 -12.20 -12.09 -5.22
N ILE A 32 -10.98 -12.09 -5.76
CA ILE A 32 -10.68 -11.59 -7.10
C ILE A 32 -10.04 -12.72 -7.92
N ASN A 33 -10.51 -12.91 -9.16
CA ASN A 33 -9.89 -13.84 -10.08
C ASN A 33 -8.65 -13.22 -10.74
N ILE A 34 -7.47 -13.67 -10.35
CA ILE A 34 -6.17 -13.18 -10.87
C ILE A 34 -5.57 -14.05 -11.99
N THR A 35 -6.33 -15.00 -12.56
CA THR A 35 -5.82 -15.95 -13.59
C THR A 35 -5.17 -15.22 -14.77
N ARG A 36 -5.75 -14.09 -15.22
CA ARG A 36 -5.20 -13.31 -16.34
C ARG A 36 -3.88 -12.65 -15.95
N ALA A 37 -3.81 -12.06 -14.75
CA ALA A 37 -2.59 -11.44 -14.23
C ALA A 37 -1.47 -12.50 -14.06
N TYR A 38 -1.82 -13.66 -13.51
CA TYR A 38 -0.90 -14.79 -13.35
C TYR A 38 -0.33 -15.25 -14.71
N LYS A 39 -1.19 -15.48 -15.73
CA LYS A 39 -0.74 -15.86 -17.06
C LYS A 39 0.15 -14.77 -17.70
N ALA A 40 -0.22 -13.50 -17.55
CA ALA A 40 0.57 -12.38 -18.06
C ALA A 40 1.95 -12.32 -17.39
N SER A 41 2.02 -12.50 -16.07
CA SER A 41 3.29 -12.51 -15.33
C SER A 41 4.22 -13.63 -15.80
N LYS A 42 3.68 -14.83 -16.02
CA LYS A 42 4.46 -15.97 -16.55
C LYS A 42 4.95 -15.72 -17.97
N ASN A 43 4.07 -15.29 -18.87
CA ASN A 43 4.42 -15.07 -20.28
C ASN A 43 5.47 -13.95 -20.44
N LYS A 44 5.36 -12.89 -19.64
CA LYS A 44 6.31 -11.75 -19.67
C LYS A 44 7.50 -11.93 -18.74
N ARG A 45 7.59 -13.02 -17.98
CA ARG A 45 8.65 -13.30 -16.99
C ARG A 45 8.81 -12.17 -15.95
N ILE A 46 7.71 -11.60 -15.49
CA ILE A 46 7.68 -10.56 -14.45
C ILE A 46 7.15 -11.13 -13.13
N LYS A 47 7.54 -10.54 -12.01
CA LYS A 47 7.04 -10.95 -10.69
C LYS A 47 5.54 -10.64 -10.58
N LEU A 48 4.74 -11.66 -10.23
CA LEU A 48 3.29 -11.49 -10.06
C LEU A 48 2.97 -10.42 -9.02
N ASN A 49 3.68 -10.42 -7.88
CA ASN A 49 3.44 -9.43 -6.82
C ASN A 49 3.67 -8.00 -7.32
N ALA A 50 4.72 -7.75 -8.10
CA ALA A 50 4.96 -6.44 -8.69
C ALA A 50 3.82 -5.99 -9.61
N LEU A 51 3.30 -6.92 -10.44
CA LEU A 51 2.15 -6.64 -11.30
C LEU A 51 0.89 -6.32 -10.48
N LEU A 52 0.62 -7.07 -9.41
CA LEU A 52 -0.53 -6.82 -8.54
C LEU A 52 -0.40 -5.49 -7.79
N CYS A 53 0.79 -5.17 -7.26
CA CYS A 53 1.09 -3.90 -6.61
C CYS A 53 0.87 -2.72 -7.58
N TRP A 54 1.34 -2.83 -8.83
CA TRP A 54 1.08 -1.81 -9.84
C TRP A 54 -0.42 -1.65 -10.14
N CYS A 55 -1.17 -2.76 -10.24
CA CYS A 55 -2.63 -2.70 -10.44
C CYS A 55 -3.35 -2.03 -9.26
N ILE A 56 -2.92 -2.28 -8.02
CA ILE A 56 -3.44 -1.63 -6.82
C ILE A 56 -3.17 -0.12 -6.88
N GLY A 57 -1.94 0.29 -7.15
CA GLY A 57 -1.57 1.69 -7.30
C GLY A 57 -2.36 2.37 -8.42
N LYS A 58 -2.55 1.68 -9.56
CA LYS A 58 -3.34 2.19 -10.70
C LYS A 58 -4.82 2.38 -10.35
N ALA A 59 -5.39 1.53 -9.53
CA ALA A 59 -6.76 1.69 -9.05
C ALA A 59 -6.86 2.83 -8.03
N ALA A 60 -5.94 2.87 -7.08
CA ALA A 60 -5.93 3.84 -6.00
C ALA A 60 -5.70 5.27 -6.49
N CYS A 61 -4.80 5.50 -7.45
CA CYS A 61 -4.52 6.85 -7.96
C CYS A 61 -5.69 7.50 -8.70
N GLN A 62 -6.76 6.77 -8.97
CA GLN A 62 -8.00 7.29 -9.57
C GLN A 62 -9.04 7.70 -8.53
N VAL A 63 -8.76 7.50 -7.25
CA VAL A 63 -9.68 7.76 -6.16
C VAL A 63 -9.07 8.85 -5.27
N GLU A 64 -9.69 10.03 -5.26
CA GLU A 64 -9.19 11.22 -4.55
C GLU A 64 -8.97 10.95 -3.05
N GLU A 65 -9.84 10.17 -2.44
CA GLU A 65 -9.77 9.85 -1.02
C GLU A 65 -8.51 9.07 -0.63
N PHE A 66 -7.87 8.37 -1.55
CA PHE A 66 -6.59 7.71 -1.30
C PHE A 66 -5.39 8.66 -1.24
N TYR A 67 -5.59 9.95 -1.48
CA TYR A 67 -4.56 10.96 -1.27
C TYR A 67 -4.73 11.71 0.05
N MET A 68 -5.70 11.35 0.89
CA MET A 68 -6.00 12.05 2.13
C MET A 68 -5.85 11.12 3.33
N LEU A 69 -5.12 11.58 4.35
CA LEU A 69 -4.90 10.84 5.59
C LEU A 69 -5.05 11.75 6.81
N PRO A 70 -5.83 11.34 7.82
CA PRO A 70 -5.79 11.97 9.14
C PRO A 70 -4.47 11.67 9.85
N ILE A 71 -3.78 12.71 10.31
CA ILE A 71 -2.56 12.59 11.10
C ILE A 71 -2.71 13.55 12.28
N GLU A 72 -2.60 13.05 13.52
CA GLU A 72 -2.69 13.84 14.75
C GLU A 72 -3.91 14.78 14.80
N GLY A 73 -5.06 14.29 14.37
CA GLY A 73 -6.32 15.05 14.40
C GLY A 73 -6.49 16.08 13.28
N LYS A 74 -5.57 16.15 12.34
CA LYS A 74 -5.62 17.02 11.16
C LYS A 74 -5.73 16.20 9.88
N MET A 75 -6.34 16.76 8.83
CA MET A 75 -6.38 16.13 7.51
C MET A 75 -5.23 16.61 6.65
N TYR A 76 -4.50 15.67 6.08
CA TYR A 76 -3.43 15.95 5.13
C TYR A 76 -3.74 15.37 3.76
N GLN A 77 -3.40 16.14 2.73
CA GLN A 77 -3.43 15.70 1.33
C GLN A 77 -2.02 15.50 0.82
N PHE A 78 -1.82 14.38 0.14
CA PHE A 78 -0.56 13.99 -0.51
C PHE A 78 -0.67 14.17 -2.02
N ASP A 79 0.45 14.44 -2.68
CA ASP A 79 0.50 14.63 -4.13
C ASP A 79 0.86 13.34 -4.88
N SER A 80 1.30 12.32 -4.15
CA SER A 80 1.74 11.04 -4.71
C SER A 80 1.32 9.85 -3.86
N ILE A 81 1.33 8.68 -4.47
CA ILE A 81 1.08 7.39 -3.82
C ILE A 81 2.35 6.53 -3.91
N ALA A 82 2.64 5.79 -2.88
CA ALA A 82 3.62 4.71 -2.90
C ALA A 82 2.98 3.39 -2.42
N ILE A 83 3.50 2.28 -2.92
CA ILE A 83 3.07 0.94 -2.54
C ILE A 83 4.10 0.35 -1.60
N ASN A 84 3.70 0.09 -0.36
CA ASN A 84 4.54 -0.61 0.59
C ASN A 84 4.43 -2.12 0.37
N VAL A 85 5.57 -2.79 0.34
CA VAL A 85 5.66 -4.26 0.25
C VAL A 85 6.55 -4.79 1.36
N ILE A 86 6.25 -6.00 1.80
CA ILE A 86 7.08 -6.73 2.75
C ILE A 86 8.10 -7.58 1.99
N VAL A 87 9.35 -7.44 2.35
CA VAL A 87 10.50 -8.08 1.71
C VAL A 87 11.19 -9.01 2.70
N ASN A 88 11.40 -10.26 2.31
CA ASN A 88 12.26 -11.17 3.07
C ASN A 88 13.72 -10.70 2.93
N ASN A 89 14.40 -10.50 4.05
CA ASN A 89 15.77 -10.02 4.07
C ASN A 89 16.79 -11.17 4.26
N LYS A 90 18.06 -10.91 3.96
CA LYS A 90 19.13 -11.92 4.04
C LYS A 90 19.43 -12.45 5.44
N LYS A 91 18.93 -11.77 6.49
CA LYS A 91 19.07 -12.23 7.89
C LYS A 91 17.93 -13.16 8.33
N GLY A 92 17.02 -13.52 7.41
CA GLY A 92 15.89 -14.42 7.71
C GLY A 92 14.68 -13.71 8.36
N GLY A 93 14.70 -12.38 8.45
CA GLY A 93 13.59 -11.55 8.88
C GLY A 93 12.87 -10.90 7.70
N ILE A 94 12.02 -9.94 8.03
CA ILE A 94 11.28 -9.12 7.06
C ILE A 94 11.66 -7.64 7.20
N SER A 95 11.60 -6.91 6.10
CA SER A 95 11.78 -5.46 6.04
C SER A 95 10.69 -4.84 5.18
N SER A 96 10.33 -3.59 5.46
CA SER A 96 9.33 -2.82 4.72
C SER A 96 10.01 -2.05 3.59
N CYS A 97 9.35 -1.97 2.43
CA CYS A 97 9.89 -1.25 1.27
C CYS A 97 8.79 -0.46 0.58
N ASP A 98 8.91 0.86 0.57
CA ASP A 98 8.03 1.74 -0.18
C ASP A 98 8.53 1.90 -1.61
N ILE A 99 7.61 1.73 -2.57
CA ILE A 99 7.88 1.82 -4.00
C ILE A 99 7.03 2.95 -4.56
N PRO A 100 7.63 4.00 -5.13
CA PRO A 100 6.88 5.11 -5.73
C PRO A 100 5.97 4.58 -6.84
N TYR A 101 4.69 4.95 -6.80
CA TYR A 101 3.79 4.57 -7.87
C TYR A 101 3.97 5.47 -9.09
N THR A 102 3.95 4.87 -10.25
CA THR A 102 3.87 5.54 -11.56
C THR A 102 2.94 4.78 -12.50
N ASN A 103 2.28 5.50 -13.42
CA ASN A 103 1.44 4.89 -14.45
C ASN A 103 2.22 4.08 -15.49
N ASP A 104 3.52 4.32 -15.63
CA ASP A 104 4.42 3.51 -16.45
C ASP A 104 4.80 2.23 -15.71
N PHE A 105 4.30 1.10 -16.21
CA PHE A 105 4.59 -0.22 -15.61
C PHE A 105 6.07 -0.57 -15.65
N ASN A 106 6.79 -0.24 -16.72
CA ASN A 106 8.20 -0.62 -16.83
C ASN A 106 9.04 0.09 -15.78
N ARG A 107 8.83 1.43 -15.64
CA ARG A 107 9.49 2.22 -14.61
C ARG A 107 9.13 1.75 -13.20
N PHE A 108 7.86 1.47 -12.93
CA PHE A 108 7.44 0.91 -11.64
C PHE A 108 8.10 -0.43 -11.35
N TYR A 109 8.18 -1.31 -12.37
CA TYR A 109 8.78 -2.63 -12.23
C TYR A 109 10.29 -2.57 -11.98
N GLU A 110 11.00 -1.67 -12.66
CA GLU A 110 12.43 -1.41 -12.42
C GLU A 110 12.68 -0.94 -10.99
N ASP A 111 11.90 0.03 -10.51
CA ASP A 111 11.97 0.50 -9.12
C ASP A 111 11.62 -0.60 -8.13
N TYR A 112 10.58 -1.39 -8.39
CA TYR A 112 10.19 -2.53 -7.57
C TYR A 112 11.37 -3.52 -7.40
N ILE A 113 12.02 -3.92 -8.49
CA ILE A 113 13.14 -4.87 -8.44
C ILE A 113 14.32 -4.26 -7.69
N ARG A 114 14.73 -3.06 -8.06
CA ARG A 114 15.88 -2.37 -7.48
C ARG A 114 15.72 -2.14 -5.97
N LEU A 115 14.58 -1.57 -5.56
CA LEU A 115 14.33 -1.22 -4.16
C LEU A 115 14.15 -2.46 -3.29
N THR A 116 13.36 -3.45 -3.73
CA THR A 116 13.19 -4.69 -2.96
C THR A 116 14.49 -5.48 -2.82
N GLN A 117 15.35 -5.47 -3.84
CA GLN A 117 16.65 -6.09 -3.75
C GLN A 117 17.56 -5.35 -2.77
N SER A 118 17.63 -4.01 -2.83
CA SER A 118 18.40 -3.20 -1.90
C SER A 118 17.98 -3.43 -0.45
N VAL A 119 16.67 -3.41 -0.16
CA VAL A 119 16.11 -3.68 1.17
C VAL A 119 16.40 -5.11 1.65
N SER A 120 16.33 -6.10 0.74
CA SER A 120 16.67 -7.48 1.07
C SER A 120 18.14 -7.63 1.45
N GLU A 121 19.03 -6.90 0.78
CA GLU A 121 20.48 -6.97 0.99
C GLU A 121 20.93 -6.19 2.22
N SER A 122 20.43 -4.97 2.42
CA SER A 122 20.76 -4.14 3.58
C SER A 122 20.13 -4.63 4.87
N CYS A 123 18.98 -5.33 4.78
CA CYS A 123 18.11 -5.69 5.89
C CYS A 123 17.49 -4.47 6.61
N GLU A 124 17.52 -3.31 5.99
CA GLU A 124 16.94 -2.06 6.48
C GLU A 124 15.68 -1.73 5.70
N SER A 125 14.65 -1.26 6.41
CA SER A 125 13.41 -0.79 5.77
C SER A 125 13.65 0.54 5.05
N SER A 126 12.94 0.74 3.93
CA SER A 126 13.00 1.96 3.12
C SER A 126 11.62 2.59 3.06
N PHE A 127 11.50 3.85 3.52
CA PHE A 127 10.25 4.59 3.60
C PHE A 127 10.28 5.87 2.76
N ILE A 128 9.10 6.31 2.32
CA ILE A 128 8.89 7.57 1.60
C ILE A 128 7.99 8.46 2.47
N GLU A 129 8.51 9.62 2.90
CA GLU A 129 7.80 10.52 3.84
C GLU A 129 6.68 11.33 3.18
N ASP A 130 6.83 11.73 1.92
CA ASP A 130 5.91 12.65 1.24
C ASP A 130 4.93 11.96 0.26
N ALA A 131 4.63 10.69 0.47
CA ALA A 131 3.65 9.95 -0.31
C ALA A 131 2.58 9.30 0.58
N MET A 132 1.35 9.17 0.05
CA MET A 132 0.35 8.32 0.67
C MET A 132 0.73 6.85 0.48
N ILE A 133 0.90 6.14 1.58
CA ILE A 133 1.37 4.76 1.56
C ILE A 133 0.18 3.79 1.52
N ILE A 134 0.15 2.93 0.50
CA ILE A 134 -0.77 1.80 0.42
C ILE A 134 -0.01 0.53 0.79
N GLY A 135 -0.24 0.05 2.00
CA GLY A 135 0.38 -1.17 2.50
C GLY A 135 -0.14 -2.41 1.78
N THR A 136 0.77 -3.28 1.37
CA THR A 136 0.43 -4.60 0.81
C THR A 136 1.18 -5.70 1.55
N SER A 137 0.51 -6.83 1.76
CA SER A 137 1.14 -8.03 2.30
C SER A 137 0.66 -9.22 1.49
N ALA A 138 1.61 -9.92 0.86
CA ALA A 138 1.32 -11.12 0.10
C ALA A 138 1.70 -12.35 0.93
N VAL A 139 0.71 -13.15 1.27
CA VAL A 139 0.91 -14.46 1.92
C VAL A 139 0.56 -15.55 0.94
N VAL A 140 1.48 -16.48 0.71
CA VAL A 140 1.22 -17.70 -0.05
C VAL A 140 0.90 -18.80 0.96
N ALA A 141 -0.39 -19.07 1.14
CA ALA A 141 -0.84 -20.18 1.98
C ALA A 141 -1.90 -20.97 1.22
N THR A 142 -1.75 -22.27 1.20
CA THR A 142 -2.69 -23.20 0.53
C THR A 142 -3.87 -23.59 1.42
N GLU A 143 -3.83 -23.24 2.71
CA GLU A 143 -4.78 -23.68 3.72
C GLU A 143 -5.51 -22.52 4.43
N LEU A 144 -5.31 -21.28 3.97
CA LEU A 144 -5.94 -20.10 4.55
C LEU A 144 -6.90 -19.45 3.55
N ASP A 145 -8.16 -19.34 3.92
CA ASP A 145 -9.16 -18.59 3.16
C ASP A 145 -9.10 -17.08 3.43
N CYS A 146 -8.70 -16.68 4.64
CA CYS A 146 -8.63 -15.28 5.05
C CYS A 146 -7.69 -15.09 6.24
N ILE A 147 -7.04 -13.92 6.27
CA ILE A 147 -6.32 -13.41 7.45
C ILE A 147 -6.88 -12.05 7.80
N VAL A 148 -7.34 -11.89 9.02
CA VAL A 148 -7.75 -10.58 9.57
C VAL A 148 -6.72 -10.16 10.61
N ASN A 149 -6.00 -9.08 10.34
CA ASN A 149 -5.06 -8.53 11.30
C ASN A 149 -5.82 -7.85 12.44
N GLN A 150 -5.41 -8.11 13.67
CA GLN A 150 -5.90 -7.35 14.81
C GLN A 150 -5.27 -5.96 14.79
N TYR A 151 -6.09 -4.96 15.01
CA TYR A 151 -5.65 -3.60 15.22
C TYR A 151 -5.05 -3.45 16.63
N THR A 152 -3.96 -2.70 16.76
CA THR A 152 -3.42 -2.30 18.05
C THR A 152 -3.47 -0.77 18.17
N ASP A 153 -3.89 -0.26 19.31
CA ASP A 153 -3.96 1.16 19.66
C ASP A 153 -2.58 1.87 19.75
N LYS A 154 -1.51 1.13 19.51
CA LYS A 154 -0.14 1.64 19.60
C LYS A 154 0.34 2.46 18.39
N PHE A 155 -0.50 2.64 17.37
CA PHE A 155 -0.17 3.34 16.13
C PHE A 155 -1.08 4.55 15.83
N LEU A 156 -1.79 5.03 16.84
CA LEU A 156 -2.55 6.30 16.78
C LEU A 156 -1.84 7.38 17.56
#